data_2b4d5967f238558eb25df40f1efed069
#
_entry.id   2b4d5967f238558eb25df40f1efed069
#
_cell.length_a   1.000
_cell.length_b   1.000
_cell.length_c   1.000
_cell.angle_alpha   90.00
_cell.angle_beta   90.00
_cell.angle_gamma   90.00
#
_symmetry.space_group_name_H-M   'P 1'
#
loop_
_entity.id
_entity.type
_entity.pdbx_description
1 polymer ?
#
loop_
_entity_poly.entity_id
_entity_poly.type
_entity_poly.pdbx_seq_one_letter_code
_entity_poly.pdbx_strand_id
1 'polypeptide(L)' 'TDLKEIRPDADCVHSDGFYFFDLNVHRTMILIVFEDNEATVIWTGTHADYDKTFKGNKKTIEKWLRIKKLI' A
#
# COMPACT_ATOMS: atom_id res chain seq x y z
N THR A 1 -6.61 -15.89 3.90
CA THR A 1 -5.16 -15.84 4.04
C THR A 1 -4.69 -14.41 4.16
N ASP A 2 -3.90 -14.13 5.19
CA ASP A 2 -3.31 -12.80 5.38
C ASP A 2 -2.12 -12.65 4.43
N LEU A 3 -2.02 -11.50 3.77
CA LEU A 3 -0.91 -11.22 2.87
C LEU A 3 0.45 -11.30 3.56
N LYS A 4 0.52 -10.96 4.85
CA LYS A 4 1.77 -11.06 5.63
C LYS A 4 2.26 -12.51 5.78
N GLU A 5 1.39 -13.49 5.66
CA GLU A 5 1.80 -14.89 5.66
C GLU A 5 2.54 -15.24 4.37
N ILE A 6 2.22 -14.54 3.27
CA ILE A 6 2.85 -14.72 1.96
C ILE A 6 4.05 -13.80 1.83
N ARG A 7 3.91 -12.55 2.26
CA ARG A 7 4.94 -11.52 2.18
C ARG A 7 5.10 -10.84 3.56
N PRO A 8 5.97 -11.37 4.43
CA PRO A 8 6.17 -10.77 5.77
C PRO A 8 6.63 -9.31 5.74
N ASP A 9 7.22 -8.87 4.63
CA ASP A 9 7.67 -7.49 4.45
C ASP A 9 6.53 -6.53 4.09
N ALA A 10 5.32 -7.04 3.88
CA ALA A 10 4.17 -6.20 3.59
C ALA A 10 3.76 -5.38 4.82
N ASP A 11 3.57 -4.07 4.62
CA ASP A 11 3.12 -3.17 5.68
C ASP A 11 1.63 -2.93 5.54
N CYS A 12 0.85 -3.45 6.49
CA CYS A 12 -0.60 -3.27 6.49
C CYS A 12 -0.93 -1.83 6.91
N VAL A 13 -1.55 -1.07 6.02
CA VAL A 13 -1.86 0.33 6.27
C VAL A 13 -3.34 0.62 6.48
N HIS A 14 -4.20 -0.39 6.27
CA HIS A 14 -5.63 -0.27 6.56
C HIS A 14 -6.23 -1.66 6.73
N SER A 15 -7.20 -1.76 7.64
CA SER A 15 -7.86 -3.03 7.97
C SER A 15 -8.64 -3.65 6.81
N ASP A 16 -8.94 -2.87 5.76
CA ASP A 16 -9.66 -3.36 4.59
C ASP A 16 -8.75 -4.07 3.58
N GLY A 17 -7.52 -4.41 3.98
CA GLY A 17 -6.63 -5.22 3.15
C GLY A 17 -5.67 -4.41 2.29
N PHE A 18 -5.33 -3.19 2.69
CA PHE A 18 -4.38 -2.34 1.98
C PHE A 18 -2.97 -2.54 2.54
N TYR A 19 -2.01 -2.77 1.64
CA TYR A 19 -0.62 -3.06 2.01
C TYR A 19 0.35 -2.32 1.12
N PHE A 20 1.46 -1.84 1.71
CA PHE A 20 2.59 -1.32 0.96
C PHE A 20 3.71 -2.35 0.93
N PHE A 21 4.37 -2.44 -0.22
CA PHE A 21 5.62 -3.18 -0.38
C PHE A 21 6.71 -2.28 -0.93
N ASP A 22 7.95 -2.60 -0.53
CA ASP A 22 9.13 -2.09 -1.20
C ASP A 22 9.63 -3.22 -2.12
N LEU A 23 9.64 -2.97 -3.42
CA LEU A 23 10.04 -3.98 -4.39
C LEU A 23 11.56 -4.13 -4.49
N ASN A 24 12.33 -3.22 -3.86
CA ASN A 24 13.80 -3.21 -3.93
C ASN A 24 14.36 -3.10 -5.35
N VAL A 25 13.51 -2.79 -6.32
CA VAL A 25 13.90 -2.59 -7.72
C VAL A 25 13.64 -1.13 -8.04
N HIS A 26 14.70 -0.39 -8.35
CA HIS A 26 14.62 1.05 -8.64
C HIS A 26 13.91 1.84 -7.53
N ARG A 27 14.03 1.37 -6.29
CA ARG A 27 13.39 2.00 -5.11
C ARG A 27 11.89 2.20 -5.31
N THR A 28 11.24 1.21 -5.87
CA THR A 28 9.81 1.29 -6.18
C THR A 28 8.98 0.84 -5.00
N MET A 29 7.99 1.66 -4.64
CA MET A 29 6.95 1.32 -3.67
C MET A 29 5.68 0.97 -4.42
N ILE A 30 4.94 0.02 -3.89
CA ILE A 30 3.67 -0.41 -4.49
C ILE A 30 2.62 -0.51 -3.39
N LEU A 31 1.44 0.03 -3.69
CA LEU A 31 0.28 -0.08 -2.80
C LEU A 31 -0.73 -1.00 -3.46
N ILE A 32 -1.14 -2.03 -2.73
CA ILE A 32 -2.15 -2.96 -3.23
C ILE A 32 -3.32 -3.06 -2.26
N VAL A 33 -4.46 -3.47 -2.78
CA VAL A 33 -5.56 -3.99 -1.98
C VAL A 33 -5.61 -5.50 -2.20
N PHE A 34 -5.70 -6.24 -1.09
CA PHE A 34 -5.78 -7.69 -1.12
C PHE A 34 -7.12 -8.13 -0.55
N GLU A 35 -7.99 -8.68 -1.41
CA GLU A 35 -9.29 -9.17 -0.99
C GLU A 35 -9.72 -10.35 -1.87
N ASP A 36 -10.48 -11.27 -1.30
CA ASP A 36 -10.98 -12.46 -2.00
C ASP A 36 -9.85 -13.24 -2.68
N ASN A 37 -8.67 -13.29 -2.03
CA ASN A 37 -7.45 -13.95 -2.54
C ASN A 37 -6.88 -13.32 -3.80
N GLU A 38 -7.28 -12.08 -4.11
CA GLU A 38 -6.75 -11.32 -5.24
C GLU A 38 -6.05 -10.05 -4.75
N ALA A 39 -4.92 -9.75 -5.37
CA ALA A 39 -4.17 -8.53 -5.10
C ALA A 39 -4.31 -7.60 -6.29
N THR A 40 -4.76 -6.36 -6.04
CA THR A 40 -4.90 -5.35 -7.08
C THR A 40 -3.97 -4.18 -6.76
N VAL A 41 -3.13 -3.81 -7.74
CA VAL A 41 -2.26 -2.65 -7.61
C VAL A 41 -3.10 -1.39 -7.78
N ILE A 42 -3.05 -0.50 -6.78
CA ILE A 42 -3.80 0.75 -6.81
C ILE A 42 -2.89 1.97 -6.87
N TRP A 43 -1.61 1.83 -6.58
CA TRP A 43 -0.63 2.90 -6.69
C TRP A 43 0.77 2.32 -6.77
N THR A 44 1.63 2.99 -7.53
CA THR A 44 3.06 2.67 -7.58
C THR A 44 3.85 3.95 -7.81
N GLY A 45 5.05 4.00 -7.26
CA GLY A 45 5.95 5.13 -7.42
C GLY A 45 7.28 4.86 -6.75
N THR A 46 8.19 5.83 -6.81
CA THR A 46 9.48 5.74 -6.13
C THR A 46 9.30 6.02 -4.63
N HIS A 47 10.35 5.78 -3.83
CA HIS A 47 10.37 6.19 -2.43
C HIS A 47 10.13 7.70 -2.27
N ALA A 48 10.69 8.51 -3.18
CA ALA A 48 10.47 9.94 -3.16
C ALA A 48 9.00 10.28 -3.42
N ASP A 49 8.37 9.60 -4.37
CA ASP A 49 6.94 9.76 -4.65
C ASP A 49 6.09 9.33 -3.47
N TYR A 50 6.46 8.23 -2.82
CA TYR A 50 5.79 7.74 -1.62
C TYR A 50 5.84 8.78 -0.49
N ASP A 51 7.02 9.32 -0.20
CA ASP A 51 7.19 10.32 0.84
C ASP A 51 6.39 11.59 0.52
N LYS A 52 6.39 12.00 -0.74
CA LYS A 52 5.69 13.20 -1.19
C LYS A 52 4.16 13.02 -1.12
N THR A 53 3.67 11.84 -1.47
CA THR A 53 2.23 11.55 -1.56
C THR A 53 1.63 11.20 -0.20
N PHE A 54 2.30 10.37 0.57
CA PHE A 54 1.76 9.79 1.81
C PHE A 54 2.44 10.29 3.07
N LYS A 55 3.60 10.92 2.96
CA LYS A 55 4.36 11.51 4.09
C LYS A 55 4.65 10.51 5.22
N GLY A 56 4.69 9.22 4.91
CA GLY A 56 4.97 8.18 5.88
C GLY A 56 3.98 8.11 7.05
N ASN A 57 2.74 8.54 6.85
CA ASN A 57 1.76 8.73 7.91
C ASN A 57 0.47 8.00 7.55
N LYS A 58 0.02 7.11 8.45
CA LYS A 58 -1.19 6.32 8.24
C LYS A 58 -2.44 7.17 8.04
N LYS A 59 -2.54 8.31 8.71
CA LYS A 59 -3.67 9.22 8.56
C LYS A 59 -3.72 9.81 7.15
N THR A 60 -2.56 10.15 6.60
CA THR A 60 -2.47 10.67 5.23
C THR A 60 -2.83 9.59 4.23
N ILE A 61 -2.40 8.36 4.45
CA ILE A 61 -2.74 7.22 3.61
C ILE A 61 -4.25 6.97 3.64
N GLU A 62 -4.85 6.95 4.82
CA GLU A 62 -6.30 6.76 4.97
C GLU A 62 -7.07 7.86 4.25
N LYS A 63 -6.65 9.12 4.40
CA LYS A 63 -7.28 10.25 3.74
C LYS A 63 -7.18 10.09 2.22
N TRP A 64 -6.03 9.68 1.70
CA TRP A 64 -5.82 9.43 0.27
C TRP A 64 -6.78 8.34 -0.24
N LEU A 65 -6.92 7.24 0.53
CA LEU A 65 -7.84 6.16 0.18
C LEU A 65 -9.30 6.64 0.14
N ARG A 66 -9.70 7.51 1.07
CA ARG A 66 -11.04 8.09 1.09
C ARG A 66 -11.29 9.00 -0.10
N ILE A 67 -10.31 9.84 -0.44
CA ILE A 67 -10.42 10.73 -1.60
C ILE A 67 -10.58 9.93 -2.88
N LYS A 68 -9.89 8.79 -2.98
CA LYS A 68 -9.99 7.90 -4.15
C LYS A 68 -11.21 6.99 -4.10
N LYS A 69 -12.00 7.08 -3.03
CA LYS A 69 -13.21 6.26 -2.82
C LYS A 69 -12.90 4.77 -2.77
N LEU A 70 -11.76 4.42 -2.18
CA LEU A 70 -11.34 3.02 -2.00
C LEU A 70 -11.78 2.48 -0.64
N ILE A 71 -12.11 3.38 0.28
CA ILE A 71 -12.66 3.02 1.60
C ILE A 71 -13.84 3.90 1.94
#